data_61032b253ceeeaae1b7f855b187b986c
#
_entry.id   61032b253ceeeaae1b7f855b187b986c
#
_cell.length_a   1.000
_cell.length_b   1.000
_cell.length_c   1.000
_cell.angle_alpha   90.00
_cell.angle_beta   90.00
_cell.angle_gamma   90.00
#
_symmetry.space_group_name_H-M   'P 1'
#
loop_
_entity.id
_entity.type
_entity.pdbx_description
1 polymer ?
#
loop_
_entity_poly.entity_id
_entity_poly.type
_entity_poly.pdbx_seq_one_letter_code
_entity_poly.pdbx_strand_id
1 'polypeptide(L)'
;VDGFMRVRGRTESYRGSLQFIIEALQPIASDKVDLADFMPATTHDVEAMWAELVEILREVRNPPLRRLVKKFMEDHVLVAAMKKSPAAVEMHQAYIGGLLEHTLHVTRLAVRVLEFYPQLNADLLLASAFLHDIGKTAELTRDLTFRYTDRGQLVGHITIAAVWVQQKADLIAEETGEPFPQK
;
A
#
# COMPACT_ATOMS: atom_id res chain seq x y z
N VAL A 1 -14.80 0.51 20.93
CA VAL A 1 -15.25 1.79 20.35
C VAL A 1 -13.99 2.53 19.95
N ASP A 2 -13.66 2.46 18.67
CA ASP A 2 -12.47 3.10 18.12
C ASP A 2 -12.88 4.50 17.66
N GLY A 3 -12.33 5.54 18.24
CA GLY A 3 -12.66 6.93 17.91
C GLY A 3 -11.70 7.93 18.51
N PHE A 4 -11.75 9.16 17.98
CA PHE A 4 -10.95 10.26 18.49
C PHE A 4 -11.72 11.11 19.48
N MET A 5 -11.03 11.56 20.51
CA MET A 5 -11.57 12.44 21.55
C MET A 5 -10.64 13.65 21.68
N ARG A 6 -11.21 14.87 21.65
CA ARG A 6 -10.51 16.06 22.14
C ARG A 6 -10.62 16.10 23.64
N VAL A 7 -9.49 16.14 24.31
CA VAL A 7 -9.41 16.18 25.76
C VAL A 7 -8.92 17.56 26.19
N ARG A 8 -9.62 18.20 27.11
CA ARG A 8 -9.16 19.40 27.81
C ARG A 8 -8.95 19.06 29.29
N GLY A 9 -7.85 19.53 29.84
CA GLY A 9 -7.52 19.30 31.22
C GLY A 9 -6.29 20.08 31.67
N ARG A 10 -5.81 19.77 32.86
CA ARG A 10 -4.61 20.33 33.43
C ARG A 10 -3.68 19.22 33.94
N THR A 11 -2.39 19.50 33.95
CA THR A 11 -1.41 18.63 34.59
C THR A 11 -1.22 19.04 36.06
N GLU A 12 -1.10 18.08 36.95
CA GLU A 12 -0.67 18.28 38.32
C GLU A 12 0.24 17.17 38.79
N SER A 13 1.06 17.48 39.80
CA SER A 13 1.93 16.47 40.47
C SER A 13 1.20 15.87 41.65
N TYR A 14 1.06 14.55 41.70
CA TYR A 14 0.52 13.81 42.82
C TYR A 14 1.50 12.71 43.25
N ARG A 15 1.96 12.75 44.47
CA ARG A 15 2.92 11.77 45.03
C ARG A 15 4.17 11.56 44.15
N GLY A 16 4.68 12.64 43.55
CA GLY A 16 5.89 12.60 42.71
C GLY A 16 5.64 12.12 41.27
N SER A 17 4.41 11.77 40.90
CA SER A 17 4.05 11.39 39.54
C SER A 17 3.21 12.50 38.90
N LEU A 18 3.50 12.79 37.63
CA LEU A 18 2.70 13.72 36.82
C LEU A 18 1.40 13.02 36.38
N GLN A 19 0.27 13.63 36.69
CA GLN A 19 -1.04 13.17 36.20
C GLN A 19 -1.75 14.26 35.41
N PHE A 20 -2.62 13.84 34.49
CA PHE A 20 -3.46 14.72 33.66
C PHE A 20 -4.92 14.63 34.14
N ILE A 21 -5.45 15.72 34.66
CA ILE A 21 -6.84 15.80 35.12
C ILE A 21 -7.72 16.24 33.98
N ILE A 22 -8.60 15.35 33.55
CA ILE A 22 -9.52 15.60 32.46
C ILE A 22 -10.69 16.46 32.97
N GLU A 23 -10.91 17.61 32.36
CA GLU A 23 -12.00 18.52 32.68
C GLU A 23 -13.15 18.44 31.65
N ALA A 24 -12.81 18.12 30.39
CA ALA A 24 -13.80 17.97 29.32
C ALA A 24 -13.34 16.97 28.28
N LEU A 25 -14.30 16.22 27.72
CA LEU A 25 -14.13 15.28 26.61
C LEU A 25 -15.13 15.65 25.52
N GLN A 26 -14.64 15.69 24.27
CA GLN A 26 -15.48 15.93 23.10
C GLN A 26 -15.11 14.93 21.99
N PRO A 27 -16.07 14.13 21.48
CA PRO A 27 -15.81 13.28 20.33
C PRO A 27 -15.43 14.11 19.10
N ILE A 28 -14.48 13.61 18.31
CA ILE A 28 -14.06 14.19 17.03
C ILE A 28 -14.33 13.16 15.95
N ALA A 29 -14.95 13.57 14.86
CA ALA A 29 -15.13 12.73 13.68
C ALA A 29 -13.78 12.42 13.03
N SER A 30 -13.58 11.16 12.61
CA SER A 30 -12.30 10.66 12.07
C SER A 30 -11.83 11.40 10.82
N ASP A 31 -12.78 11.95 10.05
CA ASP A 31 -12.51 12.76 8.85
C ASP A 31 -11.85 14.13 9.15
N LYS A 32 -11.88 14.57 10.43
CA LYS A 32 -11.28 15.82 10.93
C LYS A 32 -9.92 15.64 11.60
N VAL A 33 -9.37 14.43 11.53
CA VAL A 33 -8.12 14.06 12.21
C VAL A 33 -7.16 13.51 11.18
N ASP A 34 -5.92 13.99 11.19
CA ASP A 34 -4.86 13.35 10.42
C ASP A 34 -4.45 12.06 11.15
N LEU A 35 -4.69 10.91 10.52
CA LEU A 35 -4.33 9.62 11.09
C LEU A 35 -2.82 9.48 11.32
N ALA A 36 -1.99 10.16 10.52
CA ALA A 36 -0.55 10.13 10.66
C ALA A 36 -0.04 10.70 12.00
N ASP A 37 -0.83 11.59 12.64
CA ASP A 37 -0.52 12.12 13.97
C ASP A 37 -0.69 11.08 15.11
N PHE A 38 -1.43 10.00 14.85
CA PHE A 38 -1.83 9.01 15.85
C PHE A 38 -1.36 7.59 15.54
N MET A 39 -0.96 7.34 14.31
CA MET A 39 -0.50 6.04 13.85
C MET A 39 0.91 6.13 13.29
N PRO A 40 1.71 5.08 13.42
CA PRO A 40 2.99 5.05 12.75
C PRO A 40 2.78 5.21 11.23
N ALA A 41 3.56 6.10 10.64
CA ALA A 41 3.58 6.38 9.20
C ALA A 41 5.01 6.31 8.69
N THR A 42 5.18 6.10 7.39
CA THR A 42 6.49 6.21 6.76
C THR A 42 7.08 7.61 6.98
N THR A 43 8.38 7.67 7.22
CA THR A 43 9.12 8.94 7.30
C THR A 43 9.55 9.47 5.94
N HIS A 44 9.34 8.70 4.88
CA HIS A 44 9.68 9.05 3.51
C HIS A 44 8.53 9.83 2.84
N ASP A 45 8.89 10.69 1.89
CA ASP A 45 7.91 11.37 1.05
C ASP A 45 7.19 10.36 0.14
N VAL A 46 5.88 10.21 0.36
CA VAL A 46 5.03 9.24 -0.34
C VAL A 46 4.96 9.53 -1.84
N GLU A 47 4.92 10.82 -2.23
CA GLU A 47 4.85 11.19 -3.65
C GLU A 47 6.20 10.98 -4.34
N ALA A 48 7.31 11.23 -3.65
CA ALA A 48 8.65 10.94 -4.16
C ALA A 48 8.85 9.43 -4.34
N MET A 49 8.43 8.60 -3.37
CA MET A 49 8.47 7.14 -3.48
C MET A 49 7.65 6.63 -4.67
N TRP A 50 6.44 7.18 -4.86
CA TRP A 50 5.58 6.82 -5.98
C TRP A 50 6.21 7.22 -7.32
N ALA A 51 6.75 8.43 -7.42
CA ALA A 51 7.41 8.90 -8.63
C ALA A 51 8.61 8.02 -9.03
N GLU A 52 9.42 7.61 -8.04
CA GLU A 52 10.55 6.71 -8.27
C GLU A 52 10.08 5.32 -8.72
N LEU A 53 9.06 4.75 -8.08
CA LEU A 53 8.49 3.46 -8.49
C LEU A 53 7.99 3.53 -9.94
N VAL A 54 7.27 4.59 -10.31
CA VAL A 54 6.80 4.80 -11.69
C VAL A 54 7.96 4.88 -12.66
N GLU A 55 9.06 5.57 -12.31
CA GLU A 55 10.23 5.69 -13.16
C GLU A 55 10.89 4.32 -13.43
N ILE A 56 11.04 3.48 -12.40
CA ILE A 56 11.55 2.11 -12.57
C ILE A 56 10.62 1.28 -13.46
N LEU A 57 9.31 1.38 -13.26
CA LEU A 57 8.33 0.60 -14.04
C LEU A 57 8.21 1.04 -15.51
N ARG A 58 8.69 2.23 -15.87
CA ARG A 58 8.81 2.67 -17.29
C ARG A 58 9.81 1.84 -18.09
N GLU A 59 10.76 1.18 -17.42
CA GLU A 59 11.71 0.28 -18.06
C GLU A 59 11.08 -1.02 -18.58
N VAL A 60 9.84 -1.35 -18.18
CA VAL A 60 9.10 -2.50 -18.71
C VAL A 60 8.79 -2.28 -20.20
N ARG A 61 9.42 -3.07 -21.07
CA ARG A 61 9.38 -2.91 -22.54
C ARG A 61 8.42 -3.87 -23.23
N ASN A 62 8.20 -5.05 -22.65
CA ASN A 62 7.24 -6.03 -23.20
C ASN A 62 5.85 -5.41 -23.30
N PRO A 63 5.23 -5.30 -24.51
CA PRO A 63 4.03 -4.51 -24.69
C PRO A 63 2.84 -4.98 -23.84
N PRO A 64 2.52 -6.28 -23.73
CA PRO A 64 1.46 -6.76 -22.84
C PRO A 64 1.70 -6.39 -21.38
N LEU A 65 2.89 -6.65 -20.82
CA LEU A 65 3.23 -6.35 -19.43
C LEU A 65 3.20 -4.85 -19.17
N ARG A 66 3.69 -4.03 -20.09
CA ARG A 66 3.66 -2.57 -19.99
C ARG A 66 2.21 -2.04 -19.93
N ARG A 67 1.31 -2.59 -20.76
CA ARG A 67 -0.11 -2.23 -20.71
C ARG A 67 -0.74 -2.63 -19.38
N LEU A 68 -0.41 -3.82 -18.85
CA LEU A 68 -0.90 -4.29 -17.57
C LEU A 68 -0.44 -3.38 -16.43
N VAL A 69 0.86 -3.13 -16.31
CA VAL A 69 1.43 -2.22 -15.31
C VAL A 69 0.78 -0.84 -15.39
N LYS A 70 0.63 -0.29 -16.61
CA LYS A 70 -0.04 0.99 -16.86
C LYS A 70 -1.48 0.99 -16.34
N LYS A 71 -2.28 -0.05 -16.62
CA LYS A 71 -3.67 -0.18 -16.12
C LYS A 71 -3.76 -0.17 -14.60
N PHE A 72 -2.76 -0.71 -13.90
CA PHE A 72 -2.69 -0.61 -12.45
C PHE A 72 -2.29 0.79 -11.97
N MET A 73 -1.32 1.44 -12.62
CA MET A 73 -0.89 2.80 -12.27
C MET A 73 -1.96 3.87 -12.56
N GLU A 74 -2.83 3.66 -13.55
CA GLU A 74 -3.94 4.56 -13.89
C GLU A 74 -5.19 4.34 -13.02
N ASP A 75 -5.22 3.30 -12.21
CA ASP A 75 -6.29 3.05 -11.24
C ASP A 75 -6.07 3.94 -10.01
N HIS A 76 -6.58 5.18 -10.10
CA HIS A 76 -6.38 6.19 -9.06
C HIS A 76 -6.87 5.78 -7.66
N VAL A 77 -7.94 4.97 -7.60
CA VAL A 77 -8.47 4.46 -6.33
C VAL A 77 -7.49 3.47 -5.72
N LEU A 78 -6.98 2.55 -6.52
CA LEU A 78 -6.00 1.55 -6.09
C LEU A 78 -4.67 2.19 -5.68
N VAL A 79 -4.18 3.15 -6.48
CA VAL A 79 -2.95 3.90 -6.19
C VAL A 79 -3.08 4.70 -4.88
N ALA A 80 -4.21 5.39 -4.68
CA ALA A 80 -4.46 6.12 -3.44
C ALA A 80 -4.53 5.16 -2.23
N ALA A 81 -5.10 3.97 -2.41
CA ALA A 81 -5.11 2.94 -1.39
C ALA A 81 -3.70 2.43 -1.09
N MET A 82 -2.89 2.12 -2.12
CA MET A 82 -1.51 1.66 -1.98
C MET A 82 -0.63 2.65 -1.20
N LYS A 83 -0.77 3.95 -1.49
CA LYS A 83 -0.05 5.03 -0.81
C LYS A 83 -0.37 5.15 0.69
N LYS A 84 -1.51 4.61 1.13
CA LYS A 84 -1.99 4.70 2.53
C LYS A 84 -1.98 3.37 3.27
N SER A 85 -1.87 2.25 2.57
CA SER A 85 -1.96 0.93 3.18
C SER A 85 -0.66 0.56 3.91
N PRO A 86 -0.77 -0.17 5.04
CA PRO A 86 0.37 -0.85 5.64
C PRO A 86 0.77 -2.06 4.78
N ALA A 87 2.01 -2.51 4.91
CA ALA A 87 2.46 -3.75 4.28
C ALA A 87 2.11 -5.01 5.10
N ALA A 88 1.83 -4.85 6.40
CA ALA A 88 1.48 -5.92 7.31
C ALA A 88 0.61 -5.39 8.46
N VAL A 89 0.00 -6.28 9.22
CA VAL A 89 -0.71 -5.94 10.47
C VAL A 89 0.28 -5.61 11.58
N GLU A 90 1.38 -6.37 11.65
CA GLU A 90 2.43 -6.25 12.65
C GLU A 90 3.81 -6.40 12.02
N MET A 91 4.86 -6.00 12.74
CA MET A 91 6.28 -6.13 12.38
C MET A 91 6.71 -5.26 11.20
N HIS A 92 7.06 -5.85 10.04
CA HIS A 92 7.70 -5.15 8.93
C HIS A 92 6.72 -4.22 8.19
N GLN A 93 7.04 -2.90 8.25
CA GLN A 93 6.29 -1.86 7.51
C GLN A 93 4.78 -1.83 7.84
N ALA A 94 4.43 -2.18 9.09
CA ALA A 94 3.08 -2.09 9.65
C ALA A 94 2.76 -0.64 10.03
N TYR A 95 2.75 0.26 9.03
CA TYR A 95 2.50 1.69 9.17
C TYR A 95 1.90 2.27 7.89
N ILE A 96 1.31 3.46 7.99
CA ILE A 96 0.73 4.18 6.85
C ILE A 96 1.83 4.42 5.80
N GLY A 97 1.56 4.06 4.55
CA GLY A 97 2.51 4.15 3.43
C GLY A 97 3.50 2.98 3.35
N GLY A 98 3.44 2.03 4.31
CA GLY A 98 4.34 0.89 4.37
C GLY A 98 4.27 -0.02 3.14
N LEU A 99 3.08 -0.19 2.53
CA LEU A 99 2.94 -1.01 1.32
C LEU A 99 3.67 -0.41 0.12
N LEU A 100 3.57 0.90 -0.08
CA LEU A 100 4.31 1.59 -1.15
C LEU A 100 5.82 1.50 -0.92
N GLU A 101 6.27 1.76 0.31
CA GLU A 101 7.68 1.67 0.69
C GLU A 101 8.23 0.25 0.48
N HIS A 102 7.48 -0.77 0.92
CA HIS A 102 7.81 -2.17 0.68
C HIS A 102 7.96 -2.48 -0.81
N THR A 103 6.95 -2.13 -1.59
CA THR A 103 6.94 -2.38 -3.03
C THR A 103 8.11 -1.70 -3.74
N LEU A 104 8.42 -0.44 -3.38
CA LEU A 104 9.58 0.27 -3.91
C LEU A 104 10.89 -0.44 -3.54
N HIS A 105 11.06 -0.87 -2.29
CA HIS A 105 12.26 -1.59 -1.85
C HIS A 105 12.43 -2.91 -2.59
N VAL A 106 11.37 -3.70 -2.75
CA VAL A 106 11.39 -4.95 -3.52
C VAL A 106 11.73 -4.69 -4.99
N THR A 107 11.17 -3.64 -5.58
CA THR A 107 11.45 -3.27 -6.98
C THR A 107 12.89 -2.79 -7.17
N ARG A 108 13.42 -1.99 -6.25
CA ARG A 108 14.86 -1.61 -6.24
C ARG A 108 15.77 -2.84 -6.14
N LEU A 109 15.40 -3.79 -5.26
CA LEU A 109 16.14 -5.05 -5.13
C LEU A 109 16.10 -5.85 -6.44
N ALA A 110 14.94 -5.92 -7.10
CA ALA A 110 14.80 -6.58 -8.40
C ALA A 110 15.73 -5.98 -9.45
N VAL A 111 15.84 -4.65 -9.51
CA VAL A 111 16.80 -3.96 -10.41
C VAL A 111 18.23 -4.41 -10.10
N ARG A 112 18.62 -4.49 -8.83
CA ARG A 112 19.97 -4.94 -8.43
C ARG A 112 20.21 -6.41 -8.75
N VAL A 113 19.21 -7.27 -8.58
CA VAL A 113 19.31 -8.69 -8.95
C VAL A 113 19.59 -8.86 -10.43
N LEU A 114 18.97 -8.05 -11.29
CA LEU A 114 19.19 -8.10 -12.75
C LEU A 114 20.64 -7.78 -13.15
N GLU A 115 21.39 -7.00 -12.39
CA GLU A 115 22.80 -6.73 -12.64
C GLU A 115 23.65 -8.00 -12.53
N PHE A 116 23.28 -8.95 -11.65
CA PHE A 116 24.00 -10.20 -11.42
C PHE A 116 23.43 -11.38 -12.21
N TYR A 117 22.16 -11.30 -12.59
CA TYR A 117 21.42 -12.36 -13.28
C TYR A 117 20.78 -11.87 -14.59
N PRO A 118 21.59 -11.48 -15.59
CA PRO A 118 21.07 -10.89 -16.84
C PRO A 118 20.23 -11.85 -17.69
N GLN A 119 20.22 -13.14 -17.36
CA GLN A 119 19.37 -14.15 -18.00
C GLN A 119 17.90 -14.11 -17.54
N LEU A 120 17.59 -13.39 -16.45
CA LEU A 120 16.22 -13.24 -15.99
C LEU A 120 15.43 -12.31 -16.93
N ASN A 121 14.13 -12.58 -17.04
CA ASN A 121 13.24 -11.69 -17.74
C ASN A 121 12.98 -10.44 -16.89
N ALA A 122 13.65 -9.33 -17.23
CA ALA A 122 13.56 -8.07 -16.50
C ALA A 122 12.13 -7.53 -16.42
N ASP A 123 11.40 -7.58 -17.53
CA ASP A 123 10.02 -7.06 -17.60
C ASP A 123 9.09 -7.82 -16.66
N LEU A 124 9.20 -9.15 -16.67
CA LEU A 124 8.40 -9.99 -15.78
C LEU A 124 8.77 -9.78 -14.31
N LEU A 125 10.07 -9.68 -14.01
CA LEU A 125 10.54 -9.46 -12.64
C LEU A 125 10.05 -8.12 -12.07
N LEU A 126 10.17 -7.04 -12.84
CA LEU A 126 9.72 -5.70 -12.41
C LEU A 126 8.19 -5.64 -12.26
N ALA A 127 7.45 -6.19 -13.24
CA ALA A 127 5.99 -6.26 -13.15
C ALA A 127 5.53 -7.09 -11.93
N SER A 128 6.19 -8.24 -11.67
CA SER A 128 5.89 -9.08 -10.52
C SER A 128 6.23 -8.38 -9.20
N ALA A 129 7.39 -7.70 -9.12
CA ALA A 129 7.77 -6.93 -7.94
C ALA A 129 6.77 -5.81 -7.60
N PHE A 130 6.16 -5.18 -8.61
CA PHE A 130 5.11 -4.19 -8.41
C PHE A 130 3.78 -4.81 -7.94
N LEU A 131 3.40 -5.95 -8.50
CA LEU A 131 2.05 -6.51 -8.36
C LEU A 131 1.91 -7.53 -7.22
N HIS A 132 3.02 -8.09 -6.69
CA HIS A 132 2.98 -9.24 -5.77
C HIS A 132 2.10 -9.00 -4.54
N ASP A 133 2.12 -7.80 -3.99
CA ASP A 133 1.44 -7.41 -2.75
C ASP A 133 0.29 -6.42 -2.97
N ILE A 134 -0.07 -6.10 -4.22
CA ILE A 134 -1.09 -5.09 -4.53
C ILE A 134 -2.46 -5.42 -3.91
N GLY A 135 -2.77 -6.69 -3.73
CA GLY A 135 -3.99 -7.18 -3.08
C GLY A 135 -4.12 -6.80 -1.60
N LYS A 136 -3.02 -6.45 -0.92
CA LYS A 136 -3.02 -5.96 0.46
C LYS A 136 -3.82 -4.68 0.63
N THR A 137 -4.00 -3.90 -0.43
CA THR A 137 -4.88 -2.72 -0.42
C THR A 137 -6.35 -3.04 -0.13
N ALA A 138 -6.78 -4.30 -0.35
CA ALA A 138 -8.12 -4.79 -0.01
C ALA A 138 -8.10 -5.83 1.12
N GLU A 139 -6.94 -6.43 1.38
CA GLU A 139 -6.78 -7.40 2.47
C GLU A 139 -6.76 -6.72 3.83
N LEU A 140 -6.13 -5.55 3.94
CA LEU A 140 -5.90 -4.86 5.20
C LEU A 140 -6.78 -3.61 5.34
N THR A 141 -7.25 -3.34 6.56
CA THR A 141 -7.92 -2.08 6.87
C THR A 141 -6.91 -0.93 6.92
N ARG A 142 -7.41 0.29 6.75
CA ARG A 142 -6.65 1.54 6.87
C ARG A 142 -7.21 2.42 8.00
N ASP A 143 -7.79 1.76 9.01
CA ASP A 143 -8.37 2.38 10.19
C ASP A 143 -7.32 2.60 11.30
N LEU A 144 -7.74 3.03 12.47
CA LEU A 144 -6.91 3.25 13.66
C LEU A 144 -6.10 2.03 14.10
N THR A 145 -6.53 0.83 13.73
CA THR A 145 -5.81 -0.42 13.94
C THR A 145 -5.80 -1.19 12.64
N PHE A 146 -4.62 -1.62 12.20
CA PHE A 146 -4.50 -2.46 11.02
C PHE A 146 -5.04 -3.85 11.34
N ARG A 147 -6.02 -4.27 10.58
CA ARG A 147 -6.67 -5.59 10.72
C ARG A 147 -6.93 -6.18 9.35
N TYR A 148 -7.14 -7.47 9.30
CA TYR A 148 -7.65 -8.11 8.10
C TYR A 148 -9.11 -7.73 7.88
N THR A 149 -9.48 -7.41 6.66
CA THR A 149 -10.87 -7.34 6.21
C THR A 149 -11.48 -8.76 6.12
N ASP A 150 -12.80 -8.90 6.07
CA ASP A 150 -13.43 -10.20 5.83
C ASP A 150 -12.92 -10.83 4.52
N ARG A 151 -12.75 -10.01 3.48
CA ARG A 151 -12.16 -10.45 2.21
C ARG A 151 -10.71 -10.87 2.38
N GLY A 152 -9.94 -10.17 3.19
CA GLY A 152 -8.55 -10.53 3.51
C GLY A 152 -8.44 -11.88 4.21
N GLN A 153 -9.30 -12.12 5.21
CA GLN A 153 -9.33 -13.36 5.96
C GLN A 153 -9.73 -14.57 5.11
N LEU A 154 -10.72 -14.40 4.23
CA LEU A 154 -11.30 -15.49 3.46
C LEU A 154 -10.54 -15.80 2.16
N VAL A 155 -9.98 -14.79 1.52
CA VAL A 155 -9.39 -14.89 0.16
C VAL A 155 -7.88 -14.71 0.16
N GLY A 156 -7.37 -13.75 0.94
CA GLY A 156 -5.96 -13.39 1.00
C GLY A 156 -5.49 -12.53 -0.19
N HIS A 157 -4.45 -11.72 0.04
CA HIS A 157 -3.95 -10.74 -0.94
C HIS A 157 -3.44 -11.37 -2.23
N ILE A 158 -2.84 -12.56 -2.19
CA ILE A 158 -2.30 -13.26 -3.38
C ILE A 158 -3.43 -13.55 -4.37
N THR A 159 -4.53 -14.15 -3.88
CA THR A 159 -5.69 -14.47 -4.72
C THR A 159 -6.38 -13.19 -5.21
N ILE A 160 -6.50 -12.18 -4.34
CA ILE A 160 -7.07 -10.87 -4.72
C ILE A 160 -6.25 -10.25 -5.86
N ALA A 161 -4.92 -10.23 -5.74
CA ALA A 161 -4.02 -9.72 -6.78
C ALA A 161 -4.16 -10.51 -8.09
N ALA A 162 -4.18 -11.84 -8.01
CA ALA A 162 -4.35 -12.69 -9.20
C ALA A 162 -5.66 -12.41 -9.95
N VAL A 163 -6.77 -12.26 -9.21
CA VAL A 163 -8.07 -11.89 -9.81
C VAL A 163 -8.01 -10.52 -10.48
N TRP A 164 -7.38 -9.53 -9.84
CA TRP A 164 -7.26 -8.20 -10.45
C TRP A 164 -6.35 -8.18 -11.68
N VAL A 165 -5.26 -8.95 -11.66
CA VAL A 165 -4.40 -9.12 -12.83
C VAL A 165 -5.19 -9.72 -13.97
N GLN A 166 -5.98 -10.78 -13.72
CA GLN A 166 -6.82 -11.38 -14.75
C GLN A 166 -7.87 -10.39 -15.29
N GLN A 167 -8.58 -9.69 -14.42
CA GLN A 167 -9.58 -8.69 -14.82
C GLN A 167 -8.97 -7.58 -15.69
N LYS A 168 -7.79 -7.06 -15.34
CA LYS A 168 -7.12 -6.04 -16.15
C LYS A 168 -6.54 -6.61 -17.45
N ALA A 169 -6.11 -7.86 -17.46
CA ALA A 169 -5.68 -8.56 -18.67
C ALA A 169 -6.87 -8.78 -19.66
N ASP A 170 -8.04 -9.14 -19.15
CA ASP A 170 -9.25 -9.28 -19.94
C ASP A 170 -9.67 -7.94 -20.57
N LEU A 171 -9.65 -6.85 -19.79
CA LEU A 171 -9.91 -5.49 -20.30
C LEU A 171 -8.92 -5.10 -21.41
N ILE A 172 -7.63 -5.44 -21.26
CA ILE A 172 -6.62 -5.18 -22.30
C ILE A 172 -6.93 -5.98 -23.56
N ALA A 173 -7.34 -7.24 -23.41
CA ALA A 173 -7.71 -8.10 -24.53
C ALA A 173 -8.93 -7.53 -25.29
N GLU A 174 -9.95 -7.04 -24.57
CA GLU A 174 -11.12 -6.37 -25.16
C GLU A 174 -10.73 -5.10 -25.90
N GLU A 175 -9.86 -4.26 -25.33
CA GLU A 175 -9.41 -3.00 -25.93
C GLU A 175 -8.52 -3.19 -27.17
N THR A 176 -7.72 -4.26 -27.19
CA THR A 176 -6.77 -4.52 -28.29
C THR A 176 -7.28 -5.45 -29.34
N GLY A 177 -8.33 -6.23 -29.05
CA GLY A 177 -8.81 -7.32 -29.89
C GLY A 177 -7.89 -8.55 -29.92
N GLU A 178 -6.86 -8.59 -29.06
CA GLU A 178 -5.89 -9.68 -28.99
C GLU A 178 -5.91 -10.31 -27.58
N PRO A 179 -5.85 -11.66 -27.45
CA PRO A 179 -5.81 -12.30 -26.16
C PRO A 179 -4.54 -11.90 -25.39
N PHE A 180 -4.68 -11.66 -24.10
CA PHE A 180 -3.51 -11.39 -23.25
C PHE A 180 -2.64 -12.66 -23.15
N PRO A 181 -1.31 -12.59 -23.35
CA PRO A 181 -0.42 -13.74 -23.31
C PRO A 181 -0.46 -14.45 -21.97
N GLN A 182 -0.68 -15.77 -21.98
CA GLN A 182 -0.74 -16.60 -20.76
C GLN A 182 0.56 -17.35 -20.47
N LYS A 183 1.63 -17.11 -21.26
CA LYS A 183 2.95 -17.74 -21.13
C LYS A 183 4.06 -16.71 -21.23
#